data_817e6464a37032baafe62f358a8262f5
#
_entry.id   817e6464a37032baafe62f358a8262f5
#
_cell.length_a   1.000
_cell.length_b   1.000
_cell.length_c   1.000
_cell.angle_alpha   90.00
_cell.angle_beta   90.00
_cell.angle_gamma   90.00
#
_symmetry.space_group_name_H-M   'P 1'
#
loop_
_entity.id
_entity.type
_entity.pdbx_description
1 polymer ?
#
loop_
_entity_poly.entity_id
_entity_poly.type
_entity_poly.pdbx_seq_one_letter_code
_entity_poly.pdbx_strand_id
1 'polypeptide(L)'
;MRAAVFHGPGDIRIEDVEKPEIQAPTDARIRVTHTAICGSDLWFYNGDSDREAGSRVGHEPMGIVEAVGDDVRRVEPGDRVFAPFVVSCGHCEFCRRGLHTSCVNGDSWSGANGGAQGEYVRAPHADGTLVRVPDRYADDEDVLESVLPLTDVMGTGHHAAVSAGVEAGSTCVVVGDGAVGLCGVLAANRLGARRILAVGHHEDRLDIASDFGATETVLGSETDAVERVLSTTDGGVDHVLECVGAASSMETAVDICRPGGTVGYVGVPHGVDEAGLALTDFFRDNITLRGGVAPVRAYADALLEDVLGGTLDPAPIFTETVDLDGVPEGYQAMADREALKVLVEP
;
A
#
# COMPACT_ATOMS: atom_id res chain seq x y z
N MET A 1 7.27 -1.87 26.46
CA MET A 1 7.79 -1.97 25.09
C MET A 1 7.97 -0.60 24.50
N ARG A 2 8.87 -0.45 23.53
CA ARG A 2 9.06 0.81 22.81
C ARG A 2 8.12 0.87 21.58
N ALA A 3 7.60 2.05 21.28
CA ALA A 3 6.77 2.27 20.10
C ALA A 3 6.75 3.74 19.69
N ALA A 4 6.48 4.00 18.39
CA ALA A 4 6.26 5.34 17.86
C ALA A 4 4.87 5.83 18.26
N VAL A 5 4.82 7.05 18.83
CA VAL A 5 3.62 7.70 19.36
C VAL A 5 3.48 9.07 18.72
N PHE A 6 2.29 9.37 18.23
CA PHE A 6 1.95 10.67 17.65
C PHE A 6 1.59 11.68 18.74
N HIS A 7 2.20 12.87 18.73
CA HIS A 7 1.94 13.96 19.64
C HIS A 7 1.29 15.19 19.01
N GLY A 8 1.33 15.26 17.68
CA GLY A 8 0.79 16.37 16.89
C GLY A 8 1.48 16.42 15.52
N PRO A 9 1.05 17.30 14.62
CA PRO A 9 1.70 17.48 13.33
C PRO A 9 3.21 17.75 13.48
N GLY A 10 4.02 16.99 12.75
CA GLY A 10 5.49 17.04 12.81
C GLY A 10 6.11 16.45 14.08
N ASP A 11 5.33 15.76 14.92
CA ASP A 11 5.82 15.30 16.24
C ASP A 11 5.47 13.82 16.46
N ILE A 12 6.39 12.94 16.08
CA ILE A 12 6.40 11.51 16.41
C ILE A 12 7.53 11.27 17.41
N ARG A 13 7.25 10.52 18.47
CA ARG A 13 8.23 10.20 19.52
C ARG A 13 8.27 8.71 19.80
N ILE A 14 9.46 8.22 20.16
CA ILE A 14 9.60 6.85 20.65
C ILE A 14 9.43 6.85 22.17
N GLU A 15 8.45 6.09 22.65
CA GLU A 15 8.08 6.04 24.07
C GLU A 15 7.99 4.62 24.60
N ASP A 16 8.16 4.50 25.91
CA ASP A 16 7.82 3.29 26.63
C ASP A 16 6.30 3.21 26.85
N VAL A 17 5.69 2.22 26.24
CA VAL A 17 4.23 1.99 26.30
C VAL A 17 3.93 0.57 26.78
N GLU A 18 2.69 0.33 27.19
CA GLU A 18 2.25 -1.01 27.56
C GLU A 18 2.30 -1.97 26.36
N LYS A 19 2.84 -3.19 26.59
CA LYS A 19 2.84 -4.26 25.62
C LYS A 19 1.39 -4.72 25.39
N PRO A 20 0.92 -4.85 24.11
CA PRO A 20 -0.45 -5.28 23.84
C PRO A 20 -0.68 -6.71 24.33
N GLU A 21 -1.83 -6.97 24.92
CA GLU A 21 -2.26 -8.29 25.39
C GLU A 21 -3.25 -8.94 24.42
N ILE A 22 -3.34 -10.28 24.47
CA ILE A 22 -4.42 -11.04 23.84
C ILE A 22 -5.74 -10.63 24.52
N GLN A 23 -6.70 -10.13 23.75
CA GLN A 23 -8.00 -9.66 24.26
C GLN A 23 -9.14 -10.60 23.88
N ALA A 24 -8.99 -11.38 22.82
CA ALA A 24 -9.97 -12.34 22.36
C ALA A 24 -9.31 -13.71 22.02
N PRO A 25 -10.05 -14.81 22.09
CA PRO A 25 -9.52 -16.13 21.75
C PRO A 25 -9.00 -16.25 20.30
N THR A 26 -9.38 -15.33 19.43
CA THR A 26 -9.01 -15.29 18.01
C THR A 26 -7.81 -14.41 17.70
N ASP A 27 -7.22 -13.79 18.73
CA ASP A 27 -6.11 -12.83 18.55
C ASP A 27 -4.74 -13.53 18.51
N ALA A 28 -3.79 -12.87 17.90
CA ALA A 28 -2.36 -13.14 18.09
C ALA A 28 -1.63 -11.90 18.56
N ARG A 29 -0.48 -12.09 19.20
CA ARG A 29 0.50 -11.04 19.45
C ARG A 29 1.76 -11.33 18.65
N ILE A 30 2.20 -10.32 17.91
CA ILE A 30 3.36 -10.39 17.03
C ILE A 30 4.48 -9.56 17.66
N ARG A 31 5.67 -10.14 17.77
CA ARG A 31 6.90 -9.38 17.93
C ARG A 31 7.30 -8.88 16.55
N VAL A 32 7.20 -7.58 16.34
CA VAL A 32 7.50 -6.94 15.06
C VAL A 32 9.00 -7.01 14.82
N THR A 33 9.39 -7.37 13.62
CA THR A 33 10.78 -7.38 13.16
C THR A 33 11.00 -6.41 12.02
N HIS A 34 9.95 -6.18 11.21
CA HIS A 34 9.94 -5.23 10.13
C HIS A 34 8.57 -4.55 10.08
N THR A 35 8.58 -3.28 9.81
CA THR A 35 7.41 -2.49 9.48
C THR A 35 7.82 -1.37 8.53
N ALA A 36 6.88 -0.52 8.10
CA ALA A 36 7.22 0.60 7.25
C ALA A 36 6.45 1.87 7.63
N ILE A 37 6.96 3.02 7.19
CA ILE A 37 6.23 4.28 7.18
C ILE A 37 5.49 4.36 5.84
N CYS A 38 4.18 4.57 5.89
CA CYS A 38 3.34 4.70 4.70
C CYS A 38 3.12 6.18 4.32
N GLY A 39 2.94 6.43 3.02
CA GLY A 39 2.54 7.76 2.54
C GLY A 39 1.22 8.24 3.16
N SER A 40 0.31 7.32 3.53
CA SER A 40 -0.93 7.68 4.24
C SER A 40 -0.69 8.15 5.68
N ASP A 41 0.40 7.78 6.31
CA ASP A 41 0.78 8.28 7.64
C ASP A 41 1.18 9.77 7.59
N LEU A 42 1.62 10.26 6.43
CA LEU A 42 1.97 11.67 6.28
C LEU A 42 0.78 12.61 6.39
N TRP A 43 -0.44 12.14 6.18
CA TRP A 43 -1.62 12.99 6.31
C TRP A 43 -1.79 13.55 7.73
N PHE A 44 -1.72 12.69 8.74
CA PHE A 44 -1.77 13.18 10.12
C PHE A 44 -0.45 13.84 10.54
N TYR A 45 0.68 13.38 10.01
CA TYR A 45 1.98 13.97 10.30
C TYR A 45 2.08 15.42 9.81
N ASN A 46 1.54 15.73 8.63
CA ASN A 46 1.49 17.09 8.08
C ASN A 46 0.33 17.93 8.64
N GLY A 47 -0.62 17.33 9.37
CA GLY A 47 -1.79 18.01 9.90
C GLY A 47 -2.96 18.11 8.91
N ASP A 48 -2.93 17.35 7.83
CA ASP A 48 -3.98 17.30 6.81
C ASP A 48 -5.16 16.41 7.22
N SER A 49 -4.97 15.58 8.25
CA SER A 49 -6.02 14.76 8.86
C SER A 49 -5.90 14.73 10.37
N ASP A 50 -7.03 14.55 11.05
CA ASP A 50 -7.07 14.45 12.51
C ASP A 50 -6.53 13.11 13.00
N ARG A 51 -5.70 13.15 14.06
CA ARG A 51 -5.28 12.00 14.83
C ARG A 51 -5.17 12.37 16.29
N GLU A 52 -5.59 11.48 17.18
CA GLU A 52 -5.52 11.70 18.63
C GLU A 52 -4.06 11.65 19.11
N ALA A 53 -3.63 12.68 19.83
CA ALA A 53 -2.31 12.70 20.45
C ALA A 53 -2.20 11.58 21.52
N GLY A 54 -1.04 10.92 21.58
CA GLY A 54 -0.80 9.74 22.39
C GLY A 54 -1.17 8.42 21.70
N SER A 55 -1.70 8.45 20.46
CA SER A 55 -1.96 7.23 19.69
C SER A 55 -0.68 6.67 19.06
N ARG A 56 -0.53 5.34 19.12
CA ARG A 56 0.55 4.62 18.42
C ARG A 56 0.27 4.56 16.92
N VAL A 57 1.33 4.51 16.12
CA VAL A 57 1.27 4.64 14.66
C VAL A 57 1.76 3.37 13.93
N GLY A 58 1.56 3.33 12.61
CA GLY A 58 1.96 2.25 11.71
C GLY A 58 0.87 1.18 11.51
N HIS A 59 0.85 0.62 10.29
CA HIS A 59 -0.17 -0.36 9.89
C HIS A 59 0.38 -1.47 8.95
N GLU A 60 1.68 -1.59 8.82
CA GLU A 60 2.35 -2.56 7.95
C GLU A 60 3.22 -3.56 8.76
N PRO A 61 2.64 -4.39 9.67
CA PRO A 61 3.45 -5.25 10.52
C PRO A 61 3.89 -6.54 9.82
N MET A 62 5.16 -6.89 10.01
CA MET A 62 5.73 -8.20 9.78
C MET A 62 6.57 -8.60 11.01
N GLY A 63 6.55 -9.88 11.38
CA GLY A 63 7.29 -10.32 12.55
C GLY A 63 7.06 -11.78 12.90
N ILE A 64 7.32 -12.11 14.15
CA ILE A 64 7.20 -13.46 14.69
C ILE A 64 6.02 -13.52 15.67
N VAL A 65 5.15 -14.49 15.48
CA VAL A 65 4.05 -14.76 16.42
C VAL A 65 4.66 -15.12 17.79
N GLU A 66 4.33 -14.34 18.82
CA GLU A 66 4.80 -14.57 20.18
C GLU A 66 3.79 -15.35 21.02
N ALA A 67 2.50 -15.05 20.81
CA ALA A 67 1.41 -15.71 21.52
C ALA A 67 0.14 -15.70 20.67
N VAL A 68 -0.72 -16.69 20.89
CA VAL A 68 -2.02 -16.82 20.23
C VAL A 68 -3.11 -17.10 21.24
N GLY A 69 -4.34 -16.70 20.92
CA GLY A 69 -5.53 -17.07 21.68
C GLY A 69 -5.98 -18.51 21.37
N ASP A 70 -6.84 -19.07 22.23
CA ASP A 70 -7.22 -20.49 22.21
C ASP A 70 -7.97 -20.94 20.93
N ASP A 71 -8.54 -20.00 20.16
CA ASP A 71 -9.28 -20.28 18.92
C ASP A 71 -8.47 -20.07 17.63
N VAL A 72 -7.21 -19.62 17.72
CA VAL A 72 -6.32 -19.49 16.56
C VAL A 72 -5.89 -20.87 16.06
N ARG A 73 -5.92 -21.10 14.73
CA ARG A 73 -5.65 -22.41 14.11
C ARG A 73 -4.63 -22.38 12.98
N ARG A 74 -4.36 -21.22 12.37
CA ARG A 74 -3.53 -21.10 11.17
C ARG A 74 -2.09 -20.70 11.43
N VAL A 75 -1.85 -20.15 12.60
CA VAL A 75 -0.51 -19.71 13.03
C VAL A 75 -0.24 -20.15 14.46
N GLU A 76 1.02 -20.36 14.81
CA GLU A 76 1.47 -20.74 16.14
C GLU A 76 2.67 -19.89 16.58
N PRO A 77 2.98 -19.85 17.88
CA PRO A 77 4.19 -19.15 18.36
C PRO A 77 5.45 -19.67 17.67
N GLY A 78 6.24 -18.74 17.14
CA GLY A 78 7.42 -18.98 16.33
C GLY A 78 7.22 -18.79 14.83
N ASP A 79 6.00 -18.80 14.32
CA ASP A 79 5.75 -18.55 12.91
C ASP A 79 6.14 -17.13 12.51
N ARG A 80 6.80 -16.98 11.36
CA ARG A 80 7.00 -15.69 10.68
C ARG A 80 5.73 -15.34 9.91
N VAL A 81 5.22 -14.13 10.15
CA VAL A 81 3.98 -13.65 9.54
C VAL A 81 4.11 -12.21 9.09
N PHE A 82 3.35 -11.84 8.07
CA PHE A 82 3.02 -10.45 7.78
C PHE A 82 1.51 -10.23 7.82
N ALA A 83 1.09 -9.00 7.93
CA ALA A 83 -0.33 -8.69 8.00
C ALA A 83 -0.69 -7.52 7.10
N PRO A 84 -1.76 -7.65 6.28
CA PRO A 84 -2.34 -6.54 5.54
C PRO A 84 -2.70 -5.36 6.44
N PHE A 85 -2.70 -4.16 5.88
CA PHE A 85 -3.00 -2.91 6.60
C PHE A 85 -4.41 -2.84 7.20
N VAL A 86 -5.30 -3.77 6.83
CA VAL A 86 -6.65 -3.90 7.38
C VAL A 86 -6.84 -5.24 8.07
N VAL A 87 -7.30 -5.19 9.31
CA VAL A 87 -7.70 -6.37 10.08
C VAL A 87 -9.04 -6.91 9.56
N SER A 88 -9.14 -8.21 9.32
CA SER A 88 -10.35 -8.84 8.82
C SER A 88 -10.63 -10.22 9.41
N CYS A 89 -11.90 -10.56 9.61
CA CYS A 89 -12.25 -11.84 10.23
C CYS A 89 -12.13 -13.07 9.30
N GLY A 90 -11.98 -12.88 7.99
CA GLY A 90 -11.82 -13.95 7.02
C GLY A 90 -13.08 -14.77 6.69
N HIS A 91 -14.20 -14.61 7.40
CA HIS A 91 -15.38 -15.48 7.28
C HIS A 91 -16.72 -14.78 7.08
N CYS A 92 -16.83 -13.47 7.22
CA CYS A 92 -18.07 -12.75 6.94
C CYS A 92 -18.41 -12.73 5.43
N GLU A 93 -19.56 -12.23 5.07
CA GLU A 93 -20.01 -12.14 3.67
C GLU A 93 -18.98 -11.40 2.80
N PHE A 94 -18.49 -10.26 3.25
CA PHE A 94 -17.53 -9.45 2.48
C PHE A 94 -16.17 -10.14 2.34
N CYS A 95 -15.63 -10.72 3.43
CA CYS A 95 -14.38 -11.48 3.36
C CYS A 95 -14.45 -12.64 2.37
N ARG A 96 -15.57 -13.41 2.37
CA ARG A 96 -15.77 -14.52 1.40
C ARG A 96 -15.85 -14.05 -0.05
N ARG A 97 -16.17 -12.78 -0.29
CA ARG A 97 -16.18 -12.15 -1.62
C ARG A 97 -14.86 -11.50 -1.97
N GLY A 98 -13.82 -11.61 -1.14
CA GLY A 98 -12.54 -10.95 -1.31
C GLY A 98 -12.52 -9.47 -0.93
N LEU A 99 -13.58 -8.95 -0.31
CA LEU A 99 -13.69 -7.54 0.11
C LEU A 99 -13.32 -7.40 1.60
N HIS A 100 -12.08 -7.73 1.96
CA HIS A 100 -11.61 -7.74 3.35
C HIS A 100 -11.66 -6.36 4.01
N THR A 101 -11.47 -5.29 3.24
CA THR A 101 -11.58 -3.89 3.69
C THR A 101 -13.00 -3.47 4.05
N SER A 102 -14.01 -4.23 3.65
CA SER A 102 -15.41 -4.06 4.04
C SER A 102 -15.86 -5.06 5.11
N CYS A 103 -14.92 -5.70 5.81
CA CYS A 103 -15.23 -6.68 6.84
C CYS A 103 -16.11 -6.08 7.95
N VAL A 104 -17.23 -6.73 8.27
CA VAL A 104 -18.16 -6.25 9.32
C VAL A 104 -17.58 -6.36 10.74
N ASN A 105 -16.52 -7.17 10.91
CA ASN A 105 -15.77 -7.32 12.14
C ASN A 105 -14.35 -6.74 11.97
N GLY A 106 -14.14 -5.88 10.95
CA GLY A 106 -12.85 -5.28 10.69
C GLY A 106 -12.40 -4.33 11.79
N ASP A 107 -11.10 -4.16 11.88
CA ASP A 107 -10.46 -3.25 12.83
C ASP A 107 -9.23 -2.61 12.18
N SER A 108 -8.63 -1.65 12.85
CA SER A 108 -7.39 -0.97 12.42
C SER A 108 -6.21 -1.37 13.30
N TRP A 109 -5.00 -1.07 12.86
CA TRP A 109 -3.77 -1.28 13.64
C TRP A 109 -3.53 -0.20 14.71
N SER A 110 -4.48 0.69 14.93
CA SER A 110 -4.42 1.75 15.95
C SER A 110 -5.11 1.37 17.26
N GLY A 111 -5.06 2.26 18.24
CA GLY A 111 -5.76 2.09 19.53
C GLY A 111 -5.26 0.87 20.30
N ALA A 112 -6.18 -0.01 20.68
CA ALA A 112 -5.89 -1.21 21.48
C ALA A 112 -5.00 -2.25 20.76
N ASN A 113 -4.89 -2.20 19.43
CA ASN A 113 -4.03 -3.08 18.67
C ASN A 113 -2.56 -2.66 18.73
N GLY A 114 -2.29 -1.39 18.94
CA GLY A 114 -0.99 -0.92 19.37
C GLY A 114 -0.11 -0.26 18.32
N GLY A 115 -0.55 -0.12 17.06
CA GLY A 115 0.27 0.40 15.97
C GLY A 115 1.43 -0.54 15.61
N ALA A 116 1.82 -0.57 14.35
CA ALA A 116 2.84 -1.50 13.86
C ALA A 116 4.28 -0.97 14.03
N GLN A 117 4.47 0.35 14.17
CA GLN A 117 5.79 0.94 14.39
C GLN A 117 6.19 0.87 15.87
N GLY A 118 6.50 -0.35 16.33
CA GLY A 118 6.88 -0.67 17.70
C GLY A 118 7.23 -2.13 17.86
N GLU A 119 7.80 -2.51 19.01
CA GLU A 119 8.32 -3.87 19.24
C GLU A 119 7.25 -4.97 19.19
N TYR A 120 6.00 -4.65 19.51
CA TYR A 120 4.89 -5.62 19.53
C TYR A 120 3.58 -5.00 19.07
N VAL A 121 2.78 -5.80 18.38
CA VAL A 121 1.42 -5.44 17.94
C VAL A 121 0.45 -6.59 18.20
N ARG A 122 -0.81 -6.27 18.53
CA ARG A 122 -1.89 -7.24 18.60
C ARG A 122 -2.56 -7.38 17.24
N ALA A 123 -2.73 -8.59 16.77
CA ALA A 123 -3.44 -8.93 15.54
C ALA A 123 -4.79 -9.56 15.89
N PRO A 124 -5.90 -8.80 15.85
CA PRO A 124 -7.24 -9.38 15.97
C PRO A 124 -7.53 -10.32 14.80
N HIS A 125 -8.40 -11.31 15.05
CA HIS A 125 -8.80 -12.27 14.02
C HIS A 125 -7.61 -12.89 13.27
N ALA A 126 -6.62 -13.39 14.01
CA ALA A 126 -5.32 -13.84 13.49
C ALA A 126 -5.44 -14.75 12.24
N ASP A 127 -6.37 -15.72 12.25
CA ASP A 127 -6.60 -16.64 11.13
C ASP A 127 -7.13 -15.95 9.85
N GLY A 128 -7.80 -14.81 9.99
CA GLY A 128 -8.32 -14.02 8.87
C GLY A 128 -7.40 -12.90 8.42
N THR A 129 -6.52 -12.45 9.32
CA THR A 129 -5.66 -11.28 9.12
C THR A 129 -4.25 -11.69 8.69
N LEU A 130 -3.63 -12.66 9.38
CA LEU A 130 -2.22 -13.00 9.20
C LEU A 130 -1.98 -13.87 7.97
N VAL A 131 -0.82 -13.69 7.36
CA VAL A 131 -0.29 -14.52 6.28
C VAL A 131 1.07 -15.05 6.73
N ARG A 132 1.23 -16.38 6.71
CA ARG A 132 2.46 -17.04 7.12
C ARG A 132 3.50 -17.03 6.01
N VAL A 133 4.71 -16.63 6.33
CA VAL A 133 5.88 -16.84 5.48
C VAL A 133 6.41 -18.26 5.72
N PRO A 134 6.65 -19.07 4.68
CA PRO A 134 7.17 -20.42 4.86
C PRO A 134 8.54 -20.45 5.57
N ASP A 135 8.76 -21.44 6.46
CA ASP A 135 9.92 -21.53 7.34
C ASP A 135 11.28 -21.42 6.64
N ARG A 136 11.38 -21.94 5.42
CA ARG A 136 12.61 -21.88 4.62
C ARG A 136 13.03 -20.46 4.22
N TYR A 137 12.15 -19.48 4.36
CA TYR A 137 12.38 -18.06 4.05
C TYR A 137 12.27 -17.17 5.29
N ALA A 138 12.01 -17.76 6.46
CA ALA A 138 11.70 -17.01 7.68
C ALA A 138 12.89 -16.16 8.20
N ASP A 139 14.10 -16.48 7.79
CA ASP A 139 15.33 -15.76 8.18
C ASP A 139 16.11 -15.25 6.95
N ASP A 140 15.48 -15.15 5.80
CA ASP A 140 16.07 -14.63 4.55
C ASP A 140 15.70 -13.16 4.42
N GLU A 141 16.59 -12.26 4.83
CA GLU A 141 16.34 -10.82 4.90
C GLU A 141 15.97 -10.23 3.52
N ASP A 142 16.63 -10.63 2.44
CA ASP A 142 16.32 -10.15 1.09
C ASP A 142 14.87 -10.50 0.69
N VAL A 143 14.43 -11.72 1.06
CA VAL A 143 13.04 -12.15 0.85
C VAL A 143 12.08 -11.39 1.76
N LEU A 144 12.43 -11.16 3.02
CA LEU A 144 11.57 -10.43 3.96
C LEU A 144 11.37 -8.98 3.56
N GLU A 145 12.39 -8.30 3.06
CA GLU A 145 12.25 -6.96 2.48
C GLU A 145 11.28 -6.95 1.29
N SER A 146 11.35 -7.95 0.41
CA SER A 146 10.42 -8.09 -0.72
C SER A 146 9.00 -8.49 -0.31
N VAL A 147 8.82 -9.15 0.85
CA VAL A 147 7.52 -9.54 1.42
C VAL A 147 6.85 -8.36 2.12
N LEU A 148 7.59 -7.47 2.76
CA LEU A 148 7.01 -6.38 3.55
C LEU A 148 6.05 -5.49 2.75
N PRO A 149 6.30 -5.08 1.50
CA PRO A 149 5.35 -4.30 0.71
C PRO A 149 4.00 -4.98 0.44
N LEU A 150 3.91 -6.32 0.63
CA LEU A 150 2.66 -7.07 0.52
C LEU A 150 1.69 -6.76 1.66
N THR A 151 2.14 -6.09 2.72
CA THR A 151 1.28 -5.61 3.81
C THR A 151 0.35 -4.50 3.32
N ASP A 152 0.77 -3.69 2.32
CA ASP A 152 0.01 -2.57 1.80
C ASP A 152 0.30 -2.29 0.32
N VAL A 153 1.39 -1.55 0.02
CA VAL A 153 1.58 -0.82 -1.24
C VAL A 153 1.62 -1.71 -2.48
N MET A 154 2.17 -2.93 -2.38
CA MET A 154 2.16 -3.87 -3.51
C MET A 154 0.75 -4.39 -3.80
N GLY A 155 0.00 -4.75 -2.76
CA GLY A 155 -1.40 -5.15 -2.89
C GLY A 155 -2.30 -4.01 -3.38
N THR A 156 -1.99 -2.79 -2.97
CA THR A 156 -2.71 -1.56 -3.38
C THR A 156 -2.45 -1.24 -4.84
N GLY A 157 -1.19 -1.23 -5.28
CA GLY A 157 -0.84 -1.06 -6.70
C GLY A 157 -1.42 -2.16 -7.59
N HIS A 158 -1.41 -3.41 -7.10
CA HIS A 158 -2.05 -4.52 -7.80
C HIS A 158 -3.57 -4.33 -7.92
N HIS A 159 -4.23 -3.81 -6.87
CA HIS A 159 -5.65 -3.50 -6.93
C HIS A 159 -5.99 -2.43 -7.96
N ALA A 160 -5.14 -1.40 -8.12
CA ALA A 160 -5.29 -0.40 -9.17
C ALA A 160 -5.28 -1.05 -10.56
N ALA A 161 -4.28 -1.89 -10.83
CA ALA A 161 -4.13 -2.59 -12.11
C ALA A 161 -5.31 -3.51 -12.42
N VAL A 162 -5.75 -4.34 -11.46
CA VAL A 162 -6.93 -5.21 -11.60
C VAL A 162 -8.21 -4.40 -11.77
N SER A 163 -8.35 -3.29 -11.05
CA SER A 163 -9.52 -2.42 -11.15
C SER A 163 -9.58 -1.71 -12.50
N ALA A 164 -8.44 -1.27 -13.04
CA ALA A 164 -8.33 -0.72 -14.38
C ALA A 164 -8.59 -1.75 -15.48
N GLY A 165 -8.58 -3.05 -15.15
CA GLY A 165 -8.77 -4.13 -16.12
C GLY A 165 -7.52 -4.47 -16.93
N VAL A 166 -6.33 -4.22 -16.38
CA VAL A 166 -5.05 -4.56 -17.04
C VAL A 166 -4.96 -6.08 -17.24
N GLU A 167 -4.62 -6.50 -18.45
CA GLU A 167 -4.43 -7.88 -18.84
C GLU A 167 -3.26 -8.03 -19.82
N ALA A 168 -2.93 -9.27 -20.18
CA ALA A 168 -1.83 -9.56 -21.07
C ALA A 168 -2.00 -8.85 -22.44
N GLY A 169 -0.98 -8.07 -22.81
CA GLY A 169 -0.96 -7.28 -24.04
C GLY A 169 -1.54 -5.86 -23.91
N SER A 170 -2.10 -5.48 -22.76
CA SER A 170 -2.64 -4.13 -22.51
C SER A 170 -1.59 -3.03 -22.70
N THR A 171 -2.08 -1.84 -23.03
CA THR A 171 -1.35 -0.57 -22.85
C THR A 171 -2.01 0.18 -21.69
N CYS A 172 -1.23 0.55 -20.69
CA CYS A 172 -1.73 1.27 -19.52
C CYS A 172 -0.84 2.46 -19.14
N VAL A 173 -1.43 3.38 -18.39
CA VAL A 173 -0.71 4.49 -17.75
C VAL A 173 -0.87 4.39 -16.25
N VAL A 174 0.23 4.60 -15.53
CA VAL A 174 0.24 4.74 -14.07
C VAL A 174 0.47 6.21 -13.75
N VAL A 175 -0.46 6.84 -13.06
CA VAL A 175 -0.39 8.23 -12.59
C VAL A 175 0.05 8.22 -11.13
N GLY A 176 1.25 8.73 -10.88
CA GLY A 176 1.91 8.80 -9.59
C GLY A 176 3.17 7.93 -9.49
N ASP A 177 4.23 8.53 -8.95
CA ASP A 177 5.56 7.94 -8.74
C ASP A 177 5.88 7.66 -7.26
N GLY A 178 4.84 7.63 -6.42
CA GLY A 178 4.95 7.15 -5.03
C GLY A 178 5.02 5.61 -4.97
N ALA A 179 5.27 5.05 -3.78
CA ALA A 179 5.41 3.60 -3.59
C ALA A 179 4.24 2.78 -4.17
N VAL A 180 2.99 3.27 -4.04
CA VAL A 180 1.81 2.63 -4.62
C VAL A 180 1.84 2.67 -6.14
N GLY A 181 2.21 3.81 -6.75
CA GLY A 181 2.31 3.94 -8.21
C GLY A 181 3.40 3.03 -8.79
N LEU A 182 4.58 2.98 -8.17
CA LEU A 182 5.66 2.08 -8.57
C LEU A 182 5.24 0.61 -8.46
N CYS A 183 4.58 0.23 -7.36
CA CYS A 183 3.96 -1.10 -7.24
C CYS A 183 2.84 -1.34 -8.27
N GLY A 184 2.15 -0.29 -8.72
CA GLY A 184 1.20 -0.34 -9.82
C GLY A 184 1.86 -0.67 -11.17
N VAL A 185 3.06 -0.11 -11.42
CA VAL A 185 3.89 -0.46 -12.59
C VAL A 185 4.28 -1.94 -12.53
N LEU A 186 4.81 -2.37 -11.39
CA LEU A 186 5.22 -3.76 -11.15
C LEU A 186 4.02 -4.72 -11.31
N ALA A 187 2.85 -4.34 -10.81
CA ALA A 187 1.62 -5.11 -10.96
C ALA A 187 1.14 -5.19 -12.41
N ALA A 188 1.20 -4.10 -13.17
CA ALA A 188 0.86 -4.09 -14.58
C ALA A 188 1.80 -4.99 -15.42
N ASN A 189 3.10 -4.95 -15.11
CA ASN A 189 4.10 -5.83 -15.70
C ASN A 189 3.80 -7.31 -15.37
N ARG A 190 3.54 -7.63 -14.11
CA ARG A 190 3.12 -8.96 -13.62
C ARG A 190 1.87 -9.48 -14.36
N LEU A 191 0.89 -8.62 -14.63
CA LEU A 191 -0.33 -8.96 -15.37
C LEU A 191 -0.11 -9.10 -16.89
N GLY A 192 1.10 -8.82 -17.36
CA GLY A 192 1.51 -9.00 -18.76
C GLY A 192 1.14 -7.82 -19.66
N ALA A 193 0.99 -6.62 -19.13
CA ALA A 193 0.86 -5.42 -19.95
C ALA A 193 2.06 -5.30 -20.89
N ARG A 194 1.79 -4.99 -22.16
CA ARG A 194 2.83 -4.88 -23.18
C ARG A 194 3.50 -3.50 -23.17
N ARG A 195 2.76 -2.48 -22.80
CA ARG A 195 3.23 -1.10 -22.76
C ARG A 195 2.72 -0.45 -21.47
N ILE A 196 3.65 0.06 -20.69
CA ILE A 196 3.38 0.69 -19.39
C ILE A 196 4.05 2.06 -19.41
N LEU A 197 3.26 3.12 -19.31
CA LEU A 197 3.75 4.47 -19.15
C LEU A 197 3.62 4.88 -17.68
N ALA A 198 4.73 5.31 -17.06
CA ALA A 198 4.73 5.85 -15.70
C ALA A 198 4.82 7.37 -15.75
N VAL A 199 3.85 8.05 -15.14
CA VAL A 199 3.77 9.51 -15.05
C VAL A 199 4.12 9.95 -13.62
N GLY A 200 5.10 10.84 -13.48
CA GLY A 200 5.59 11.30 -12.17
C GLY A 200 6.35 12.61 -12.22
N HIS A 201 6.81 13.03 -11.05
CA HIS A 201 7.50 14.31 -10.85
C HIS A 201 8.96 14.17 -10.40
N HIS A 202 9.43 12.93 -10.11
CA HIS A 202 10.76 12.66 -9.57
C HIS A 202 11.51 11.70 -10.50
N GLU A 203 12.64 12.16 -11.04
CA GLU A 203 13.43 11.40 -12.03
C GLU A 203 13.94 10.07 -11.43
N ASP A 204 14.47 10.11 -10.20
CA ASP A 204 14.95 8.95 -9.46
C ASP A 204 13.87 7.86 -9.25
N ARG A 205 12.64 8.27 -8.99
CA ARG A 205 11.50 7.36 -8.84
C ARG A 205 11.04 6.78 -10.18
N LEU A 206 11.13 7.57 -11.24
CA LEU A 206 10.85 7.09 -12.60
C LEU A 206 11.92 6.11 -13.11
N ASP A 207 13.15 6.19 -12.60
CA ASP A 207 14.17 5.17 -12.83
C ASP A 207 13.76 3.83 -12.19
N ILE A 208 13.26 3.84 -10.95
CA ILE A 208 12.69 2.63 -10.31
C ILE A 208 11.49 2.11 -11.12
N ALA A 209 10.62 3.00 -11.63
CA ALA A 209 9.52 2.58 -12.49
C ALA A 209 10.01 1.84 -13.75
N SER A 210 11.12 2.30 -14.35
CA SER A 210 11.74 1.64 -15.50
C SER A 210 12.28 0.25 -15.14
N ASP A 211 12.94 0.11 -14.00
CA ASP A 211 13.40 -1.19 -13.48
C ASP A 211 12.23 -2.14 -13.18
N PHE A 212 11.09 -1.62 -12.76
CA PHE A 212 9.86 -2.37 -12.51
C PHE A 212 9.08 -2.74 -13.79
N GLY A 213 9.55 -2.29 -14.94
CA GLY A 213 9.01 -2.66 -16.25
C GLY A 213 8.18 -1.58 -16.93
N ALA A 214 8.24 -0.32 -16.50
CA ALA A 214 7.72 0.77 -17.31
C ALA A 214 8.48 0.82 -18.64
N THR A 215 7.73 0.81 -19.73
CA THR A 215 8.32 0.90 -21.08
C THR A 215 8.64 2.33 -21.47
N GLU A 216 7.99 3.28 -20.83
CA GLU A 216 8.15 4.72 -21.01
C GLU A 216 7.91 5.44 -19.69
N THR A 217 8.64 6.50 -19.44
CA THR A 217 8.45 7.41 -18.31
C THR A 217 8.12 8.82 -18.81
N VAL A 218 7.25 9.49 -18.07
CA VAL A 218 6.83 10.88 -18.36
C VAL A 218 7.07 11.71 -17.11
N LEU A 219 8.12 12.52 -17.17
CA LEU A 219 8.46 13.49 -16.14
C LEU A 219 7.84 14.84 -16.50
N GLY A 220 7.13 15.48 -15.60
CA GLY A 220 6.63 16.83 -15.83
C GLY A 220 5.34 17.17 -15.08
N SER A 221 4.78 18.33 -15.38
CA SER A 221 3.49 18.76 -14.88
C SER A 221 2.36 17.90 -15.46
N GLU A 222 1.19 17.91 -14.80
CA GLU A 222 0.01 17.16 -15.27
C GLU A 222 -0.37 17.53 -16.71
N THR A 223 -0.28 18.82 -17.09
CA THR A 223 -0.60 19.27 -18.45
C THR A 223 0.36 18.69 -19.49
N ASP A 224 1.68 18.71 -19.20
CA ASP A 224 2.68 18.14 -20.09
C ASP A 224 2.53 16.62 -20.19
N ALA A 225 2.14 15.97 -19.08
CA ALA A 225 1.90 14.53 -19.03
C ALA A 225 0.72 14.12 -19.92
N VAL A 226 -0.40 14.85 -19.84
CA VAL A 226 -1.59 14.61 -20.71
C VAL A 226 -1.22 14.72 -22.17
N GLU A 227 -0.60 15.83 -22.59
CA GLU A 227 -0.20 16.06 -24.00
C GLU A 227 0.73 14.95 -24.49
N ARG A 228 1.73 14.55 -23.66
CA ARG A 228 2.68 13.53 -24.01
C ARG A 228 2.06 12.15 -24.13
N VAL A 229 1.22 11.75 -23.17
CA VAL A 229 0.51 10.48 -23.22
C VAL A 229 -0.38 10.43 -24.45
N LEU A 230 -1.22 11.43 -24.69
CA LEU A 230 -2.14 11.48 -25.83
C LEU A 230 -1.38 11.40 -27.17
N SER A 231 -0.25 12.12 -27.30
CA SER A 231 0.54 12.11 -28.52
C SER A 231 1.25 10.78 -28.80
N THR A 232 1.61 10.03 -27.76
CA THR A 232 2.36 8.76 -27.87
C THR A 232 1.46 7.52 -27.88
N THR A 233 0.17 7.67 -27.49
CA THR A 233 -0.80 6.57 -27.41
C THR A 233 -1.96 6.65 -28.38
N ASP A 234 -1.85 7.52 -29.39
CA ASP A 234 -2.91 7.72 -30.42
C ASP A 234 -4.27 8.11 -29.76
N GLY A 235 -4.22 9.05 -28.82
CA GLY A 235 -5.41 9.63 -28.19
C GLY A 235 -5.85 8.99 -26.88
N GLY A 236 -4.95 8.37 -26.15
CA GLY A 236 -5.19 7.85 -24.80
C GLY A 236 -5.06 6.33 -24.68
N VAL A 237 -5.40 5.80 -23.49
CA VAL A 237 -5.27 4.37 -23.16
C VAL A 237 -6.57 3.79 -22.60
N ASP A 238 -6.74 2.46 -22.68
CA ASP A 238 -7.89 1.76 -22.10
C ASP A 238 -7.81 1.65 -20.58
N HIS A 239 -6.61 1.63 -20.01
CA HIS A 239 -6.35 1.28 -18.63
C HIS A 239 -5.49 2.36 -17.98
N VAL A 240 -6.05 3.06 -17.01
CA VAL A 240 -5.34 4.08 -16.24
C VAL A 240 -5.35 3.70 -14.76
N LEU A 241 -4.19 3.71 -14.12
CA LEU A 241 -4.03 3.49 -12.69
C LEU A 241 -3.83 4.86 -12.01
N GLU A 242 -4.78 5.30 -11.20
CA GLU A 242 -4.67 6.51 -10.39
C GLU A 242 -4.21 6.13 -8.98
N CYS A 243 -2.97 6.54 -8.62
CA CYS A 243 -2.28 6.12 -7.42
C CYS A 243 -1.89 7.27 -6.48
N VAL A 244 -2.48 8.45 -6.64
CA VAL A 244 -2.15 9.66 -5.87
C VAL A 244 -3.29 10.09 -4.95
N GLY A 245 -4.51 10.23 -5.50
CA GLY A 245 -5.69 10.65 -4.77
C GLY A 245 -5.94 12.16 -4.75
N ALA A 246 -5.16 12.96 -5.48
CA ALA A 246 -5.39 14.39 -5.63
C ALA A 246 -6.43 14.68 -6.72
N ALA A 247 -7.08 15.84 -6.66
CA ALA A 247 -8.01 16.27 -7.71
C ALA A 247 -7.31 16.35 -9.08
N SER A 248 -6.09 16.92 -9.13
CA SER A 248 -5.31 17.05 -10.36
C SER A 248 -4.90 15.70 -10.96
N SER A 249 -4.50 14.72 -10.15
CA SER A 249 -4.15 13.39 -10.64
C SER A 249 -5.37 12.63 -11.17
N MET A 250 -6.54 12.82 -10.56
CA MET A 250 -7.78 12.24 -11.05
C MET A 250 -8.22 12.90 -12.37
N GLU A 251 -8.09 14.23 -12.52
CA GLU A 251 -8.31 14.92 -13.78
C GLU A 251 -7.37 14.40 -14.87
N THR A 252 -6.06 14.32 -14.58
CA THR A 252 -5.09 13.73 -15.48
C THR A 252 -5.48 12.30 -15.89
N ALA A 253 -5.88 11.45 -14.92
CA ALA A 253 -6.29 10.08 -15.22
C ALA A 253 -7.50 9.99 -16.14
N VAL A 254 -8.47 10.90 -15.99
CA VAL A 254 -9.65 10.97 -16.87
C VAL A 254 -9.28 11.48 -18.26
N ASP A 255 -8.45 12.53 -18.35
CA ASP A 255 -8.05 13.16 -19.61
C ASP A 255 -7.22 12.23 -20.52
N ILE A 256 -6.42 11.34 -19.94
CA ILE A 256 -5.63 10.35 -20.69
C ILE A 256 -6.39 9.05 -20.96
N CYS A 257 -7.54 8.85 -20.34
CA CYS A 257 -8.40 7.69 -20.54
C CYS A 257 -9.20 7.87 -21.83
N ARG A 258 -9.09 6.94 -22.76
CA ARG A 258 -9.86 7.02 -24.00
C ARG A 258 -11.33 6.63 -23.79
N PRO A 259 -12.24 7.03 -24.70
CA PRO A 259 -13.64 6.61 -24.63
C PRO A 259 -13.80 5.09 -24.50
N GLY A 260 -14.59 4.67 -23.50
CA GLY A 260 -14.80 3.26 -23.15
C GLY A 260 -13.74 2.65 -22.24
N GLY A 261 -12.70 3.41 -21.86
CA GLY A 261 -11.64 2.96 -20.96
C GLY A 261 -12.05 2.94 -19.49
N THR A 262 -11.11 2.49 -18.66
CA THR A 262 -11.32 2.33 -17.21
C THR A 262 -10.19 2.99 -16.42
N VAL A 263 -10.57 3.83 -15.45
CA VAL A 263 -9.67 4.36 -14.43
C VAL A 263 -9.79 3.49 -13.18
N GLY A 264 -8.71 2.81 -12.83
CA GLY A 264 -8.55 2.07 -11.58
C GLY A 264 -7.93 2.97 -10.52
N TYR A 265 -8.70 3.45 -9.54
CA TYR A 265 -8.20 4.40 -8.55
C TYR A 265 -7.99 3.74 -7.19
N VAL A 266 -6.86 4.07 -6.54
CA VAL A 266 -6.50 3.63 -5.20
C VAL A 266 -5.92 4.75 -4.35
N GLY A 267 -5.60 5.89 -4.97
CA GLY A 267 -5.20 7.08 -4.23
C GLY A 267 -6.29 7.48 -3.22
N VAL A 268 -5.87 7.79 -1.98
CA VAL A 268 -6.83 8.24 -0.96
C VAL A 268 -7.33 9.62 -1.35
N PRO A 269 -8.65 9.82 -1.59
CA PRO A 269 -9.17 11.08 -2.11
C PRO A 269 -8.92 12.25 -1.14
N HIS A 270 -8.19 13.25 -1.59
CA HIS A 270 -7.99 14.51 -0.88
C HIS A 270 -8.38 15.70 -1.74
N GLY A 271 -9.27 16.55 -1.23
CA GLY A 271 -9.79 17.69 -1.98
C GLY A 271 -10.64 17.35 -3.20
N VAL A 272 -10.84 16.06 -3.52
CA VAL A 272 -11.60 15.61 -4.68
C VAL A 272 -13.10 15.91 -4.50
N ASP A 273 -13.59 15.77 -3.27
CA ASP A 273 -15.00 16.05 -2.95
C ASP A 273 -15.37 17.52 -3.18
N GLU A 274 -14.42 18.43 -2.97
CA GLU A 274 -14.60 19.88 -3.18
C GLU A 274 -14.49 20.27 -4.67
N ALA A 275 -13.58 19.64 -5.40
CA ALA A 275 -13.38 19.88 -6.83
C ALA A 275 -14.53 19.27 -7.67
N GLY A 276 -15.10 18.17 -7.19
CA GLY A 276 -16.10 17.39 -7.90
C GLY A 276 -15.52 16.59 -9.07
N LEU A 277 -16.12 15.46 -9.38
CA LEU A 277 -15.81 14.72 -10.61
C LEU A 277 -16.61 15.33 -11.78
N ALA A 278 -15.96 15.54 -12.93
CA ALA A 278 -16.62 16.00 -14.15
C ALA A 278 -17.50 14.86 -14.75
N LEU A 279 -18.63 14.56 -14.11
CA LEU A 279 -19.55 13.48 -14.53
C LEU A 279 -19.97 13.56 -15.99
N THR A 280 -19.91 14.77 -16.59
CA THR A 280 -20.19 14.97 -18.01
C THR A 280 -19.19 14.23 -18.90
N ASP A 281 -17.93 14.17 -18.50
CA ASP A 281 -16.87 13.49 -19.27
C ASP A 281 -17.04 11.99 -19.18
N PHE A 282 -17.33 11.46 -17.97
CA PHE A 282 -17.68 10.04 -17.82
C PHE A 282 -18.88 9.63 -18.66
N PHE A 283 -19.92 10.47 -18.68
CA PHE A 283 -21.12 10.21 -19.47
C PHE A 283 -20.86 10.28 -20.98
N ARG A 284 -20.11 11.28 -21.45
CA ARG A 284 -19.85 11.50 -22.88
C ARG A 284 -18.96 10.40 -23.45
N ASP A 285 -17.93 10.03 -22.71
CA ASP A 285 -16.86 9.15 -23.19
C ASP A 285 -17.01 7.71 -22.66
N ASN A 286 -18.10 7.40 -21.93
CA ASN A 286 -18.36 6.06 -21.32
C ASN A 286 -17.20 5.54 -20.47
N ILE A 287 -16.50 6.43 -19.75
CA ILE A 287 -15.38 6.04 -18.88
C ILE A 287 -15.93 5.31 -17.65
N THR A 288 -15.26 4.22 -17.26
CA THR A 288 -15.53 3.49 -16.03
C THR A 288 -14.55 3.93 -14.94
N LEU A 289 -15.07 4.28 -13.76
CA LEU A 289 -14.28 4.49 -12.56
C LEU A 289 -14.47 3.30 -11.62
N ARG A 290 -13.37 2.62 -11.22
CA ARG A 290 -13.40 1.45 -10.38
C ARG A 290 -12.19 1.42 -9.45
N GLY A 291 -12.34 0.89 -8.22
CA GLY A 291 -11.22 0.84 -7.27
C GLY A 291 -11.69 1.11 -5.85
N GLY A 292 -10.91 1.89 -5.12
CA GLY A 292 -11.11 2.22 -3.71
C GLY A 292 -10.09 1.54 -2.81
N VAL A 293 -10.45 1.33 -1.53
CA VAL A 293 -9.54 0.72 -0.54
C VAL A 293 -9.22 -0.72 -0.93
N ALA A 294 -7.95 -0.99 -1.19
CA ALA A 294 -7.48 -2.27 -1.71
C ALA A 294 -7.70 -3.43 -0.74
N PRO A 295 -8.37 -4.51 -1.13
CA PRO A 295 -8.54 -5.71 -0.29
C PRO A 295 -7.26 -6.56 -0.30
N VAL A 296 -6.15 -6.02 0.18
CA VAL A 296 -4.79 -6.59 0.11
C VAL A 296 -4.75 -8.04 0.56
N ARG A 297 -5.49 -8.41 1.63
CA ARG A 297 -5.56 -9.81 2.09
C ARG A 297 -6.01 -10.79 0.99
N ALA A 298 -6.85 -10.35 0.06
CA ALA A 298 -7.33 -11.20 -1.04
C ALA A 298 -6.23 -11.52 -2.07
N TYR A 299 -5.23 -10.68 -2.17
CA TYR A 299 -4.12 -10.83 -3.10
C TYR A 299 -2.87 -11.44 -2.46
N ALA A 300 -2.77 -11.37 -1.13
CA ALA A 300 -1.56 -11.64 -0.37
C ALA A 300 -0.94 -13.02 -0.66
N ASP A 301 -1.74 -14.08 -0.73
CA ASP A 301 -1.23 -15.43 -0.96
C ASP A 301 -0.60 -15.58 -2.37
N ALA A 302 -1.25 -15.03 -3.41
CA ALA A 302 -0.75 -15.08 -4.79
C ALA A 302 0.48 -14.19 -4.99
N LEU A 303 0.51 -12.99 -4.39
CA LEU A 303 1.67 -12.10 -4.45
C LEU A 303 2.86 -12.68 -3.68
N LEU A 304 2.61 -13.34 -2.54
CA LEU A 304 3.65 -14.03 -1.79
C LEU A 304 4.28 -15.16 -2.63
N GLU A 305 3.47 -15.96 -3.33
CA GLU A 305 4.00 -17.01 -4.22
C GLU A 305 4.94 -16.44 -5.28
N ASP A 306 4.61 -15.29 -5.88
CA ASP A 306 5.45 -14.64 -6.88
C ASP A 306 6.74 -14.06 -6.29
N VAL A 307 6.69 -13.47 -5.09
CA VAL A 307 7.91 -13.02 -4.37
C VAL A 307 8.81 -14.22 -4.06
N LEU A 308 8.26 -15.27 -3.48
CA LEU A 308 9.03 -16.48 -3.14
C LEU A 308 9.55 -17.23 -4.38
N GLY A 309 8.91 -17.03 -5.51
CA GLY A 309 9.32 -17.55 -6.81
C GLY A 309 10.37 -16.67 -7.52
N GLY A 310 10.70 -15.51 -6.98
CA GLY A 310 11.64 -14.55 -7.56
C GLY A 310 11.12 -13.87 -8.84
N THR A 311 9.82 -13.86 -9.06
CA THR A 311 9.16 -13.21 -10.22
C THR A 311 8.57 -11.84 -9.87
N LEU A 312 8.53 -11.49 -8.59
CA LEU A 312 8.04 -10.24 -8.07
C LEU A 312 9.01 -9.74 -6.98
N ASP A 313 9.59 -8.57 -7.18
CA ASP A 313 10.47 -7.94 -6.20
C ASP A 313 10.10 -6.46 -6.01
N PRO A 314 9.29 -6.12 -5.00
CA PRO A 314 8.94 -4.74 -4.70
C PRO A 314 9.91 -4.06 -3.71
N ALA A 315 10.93 -4.73 -3.18
CA ALA A 315 11.87 -4.17 -2.19
C ALA A 315 12.54 -2.86 -2.61
N PRO A 316 12.88 -2.62 -3.91
CA PRO A 316 13.51 -1.36 -4.33
C PRO A 316 12.73 -0.07 -4.05
N ILE A 317 11.47 -0.16 -3.59
CA ILE A 317 10.75 1.02 -3.10
C ILE A 317 11.28 1.54 -1.76
N PHE A 318 11.96 0.70 -0.96
CA PHE A 318 12.60 1.14 0.28
C PHE A 318 13.91 1.86 -0.06
N THR A 319 13.92 3.17 0.13
CA THR A 319 15.10 4.01 -0.14
C THR A 319 15.87 4.35 1.12
N GLU A 320 15.30 4.02 2.28
CA GLU A 320 15.91 4.23 3.59
C GLU A 320 15.49 3.11 4.56
N THR A 321 16.41 2.69 5.44
CA THR A 321 16.15 1.75 6.54
C THR A 321 16.60 2.39 7.84
N VAL A 322 15.73 2.33 8.86
CA VAL A 322 15.99 2.90 10.18
C VAL A 322 15.64 1.89 11.27
N ASP A 323 16.27 2.04 12.43
CA ASP A 323 15.78 1.41 13.66
C ASP A 323 14.59 2.20 14.25
N LEU A 324 14.07 1.73 15.37
CA LEU A 324 12.93 2.40 16.01
C LEU A 324 13.25 3.85 16.43
N ASP A 325 14.49 4.13 16.83
CA ASP A 325 14.91 5.50 17.21
C ASP A 325 14.94 6.45 16.03
N GLY A 326 15.18 5.96 14.81
CA GLY A 326 15.19 6.72 13.57
C GLY A 326 13.81 6.96 12.94
N VAL A 327 12.71 6.45 13.52
CA VAL A 327 11.35 6.65 12.97
C VAL A 327 10.96 8.11 12.83
N PRO A 328 11.20 9.02 13.82
CA PRO A 328 10.87 10.43 13.65
C PRO A 328 11.57 11.08 12.45
N GLU A 329 12.83 10.77 12.23
CA GLU A 329 13.63 11.24 11.08
C GLU A 329 13.12 10.65 9.78
N GLY A 330 12.70 9.37 9.77
CA GLY A 330 12.09 8.72 8.62
C GLY A 330 10.77 9.38 8.18
N TYR A 331 9.92 9.80 9.13
CA TYR A 331 8.73 10.60 8.82
C TYR A 331 9.10 11.94 8.16
N GLN A 332 10.11 12.63 8.68
CA GLN A 332 10.57 13.90 8.13
C GLN A 332 11.14 13.70 6.71
N ALA A 333 11.99 12.69 6.50
CA ALA A 333 12.57 12.39 5.19
C ALA A 333 11.50 12.11 4.13
N MET A 334 10.46 11.35 4.48
CA MET A 334 9.34 11.11 3.57
C MET A 334 8.49 12.37 3.35
N ALA A 335 8.25 13.19 4.38
CA ALA A 335 7.50 14.45 4.25
C ALA A 335 8.24 15.46 3.36
N ASP A 336 9.56 15.52 3.46
CA ASP A 336 10.43 16.37 2.64
C ASP A 336 10.71 15.77 1.24
N ARG A 337 10.19 14.56 0.96
CA ARG A 337 10.38 13.81 -0.29
C ARG A 337 11.83 13.38 -0.55
N GLU A 338 12.66 13.33 0.49
CA GLU A 338 14.03 12.83 0.46
C GLU A 338 14.05 11.28 0.45
N ALA A 339 13.09 10.64 1.11
CA ALA A 339 12.85 9.21 1.03
C ALA A 339 11.53 8.88 0.30
N LEU A 340 11.52 7.79 -0.48
CA LEU A 340 10.31 7.28 -1.12
C LEU A 340 9.45 6.47 -0.13
N LYS A 341 10.07 5.50 0.53
CA LYS A 341 9.48 4.67 1.59
C LYS A 341 10.57 4.26 2.56
N VAL A 342 10.26 4.32 3.85
CA VAL A 342 11.19 3.97 4.94
C VAL A 342 10.82 2.61 5.52
N LEU A 343 11.77 1.68 5.50
CA LEU A 343 11.72 0.42 6.23
C LEU A 343 12.13 0.68 7.68
N VAL A 344 11.43 0.07 8.63
CA VAL A 344 11.70 0.20 10.07
C VAL A 344 11.95 -1.18 10.66
N GLU A 345 13.07 -1.34 11.38
CA GLU A 345 13.45 -2.53 12.15
C GLU A 345 13.37 -2.20 13.65
N PRO A 346 12.24 -2.51 14.34
CA PRO A 346 12.02 -2.13 15.75
C PRO A 346 12.92 -2.81 16.76
#